data_a2da26e1e1fc5356c85b34e148028dbf
#
_entry.id   a2da26e1e1fc5356c85b34e148028dbf
#
_cell.length_a   1.000
_cell.length_b   1.000
_cell.length_c   1.000
_cell.angle_alpha   90.00
_cell.angle_beta   90.00
_cell.angle_gamma   90.00
#
_symmetry.space_group_name_H-M   'P 1'
#
loop_
_entity.id
_entity.type
_entity.pdbx_description
1 polymer ?
#
loop_
_entity_poly.entity_id
_entity_poly.type
_entity_poly.pdbx_seq_one_letter_code
_entity_poly.pdbx_strand_id
1 'polypeptide(L)'
;MMVTVKLFGTLRLESGVKELTAEAEIVKALYPAVMREIRAAKPDSAITEQALRSCLVAVNGVPAGPRTKLRDGDVVYFFPAVAGG
;
A
#
# COMPACT_ATOMS: atom_id res chain seq x y z
N MET A 1 8.41 -12.47 0.47
CA MET A 1 7.02 -12.90 0.66
C MET A 1 6.12 -12.21 -0.33
N MET A 2 5.35 -12.97 -1.07
CA MET A 2 4.42 -12.38 -2.05
C MET A 2 3.09 -12.10 -1.35
N VAL A 3 2.68 -10.84 -1.38
CA VAL A 3 1.45 -10.41 -0.70
C VAL A 3 0.54 -9.66 -1.68
N THR A 4 -0.73 -9.60 -1.35
CA THR A 4 -1.71 -8.81 -2.08
C THR A 4 -1.89 -7.49 -1.36
N VAL A 5 -1.81 -6.40 -2.09
CA VAL A 5 -2.01 -5.06 -1.53
C VAL A 5 -3.29 -4.48 -2.10
N LYS A 6 -4.17 -4.03 -1.23
CA LYS A 6 -5.43 -3.38 -1.63
C LYS A 6 -5.39 -1.91 -1.25
N LEU A 7 -5.71 -1.07 -2.22
CA LEU A 7 -5.71 0.38 -2.06
C LEU A 7 -7.15 0.88 -1.95
N PHE A 8 -7.37 1.82 -1.04
CA PHE A 8 -8.71 2.35 -0.76
C PHE A 8 -8.76 3.86 -0.89
N GLY A 9 -9.97 4.40 -1.00
CA GLY A 9 -10.22 5.82 -1.00
C GLY A 9 -9.48 6.55 -2.12
N THR A 10 -8.86 7.68 -1.77
CA THR A 10 -8.14 8.51 -2.73
C THR A 10 -6.94 7.80 -3.35
N LEU A 11 -6.33 6.85 -2.64
CA LEU A 11 -5.24 6.06 -3.21
C LEU A 11 -5.70 5.27 -4.42
N ARG A 12 -6.87 4.66 -4.31
CA ARG A 12 -7.45 3.88 -5.40
C ARG A 12 -7.82 4.78 -6.57
N LEU A 13 -8.45 5.93 -6.27
CA LEU A 13 -8.87 6.87 -7.31
C LEU A 13 -7.67 7.48 -8.05
N GLU A 14 -6.67 7.94 -7.31
CA GLU A 14 -5.52 8.63 -7.90
C GLU A 14 -4.56 7.68 -8.60
N SER A 15 -4.44 6.45 -8.13
CA SER A 15 -3.55 5.48 -8.76
C SER A 15 -4.19 4.75 -9.93
N GLY A 16 -5.53 4.67 -9.93
CA GLY A 16 -6.25 3.83 -10.87
C GLY A 16 -6.07 2.34 -10.56
N VAL A 17 -5.46 2.01 -9.43
CA VAL A 17 -5.17 0.63 -9.03
C VAL A 17 -6.00 0.27 -7.81
N LYS A 18 -6.78 -0.78 -7.93
CA LYS A 18 -7.60 -1.29 -6.84
C LYS A 18 -6.81 -2.27 -5.98
N GLU A 19 -6.02 -3.10 -6.64
CA GLU A 19 -5.34 -4.21 -6.00
C GLU A 19 -4.09 -4.53 -6.82
N LEU A 20 -3.03 -4.92 -6.13
CA LEU A 20 -1.79 -5.34 -6.78
C LEU A 20 -1.11 -6.41 -5.94
N THR A 21 -0.13 -7.09 -6.52
CA THR A 21 0.73 -8.00 -5.78
C THR A 21 2.11 -7.38 -5.66
N ALA A 22 2.78 -7.67 -4.55
CA ALA A 22 4.12 -7.15 -4.31
C ALA A 22 4.89 -8.15 -3.46
N GLU A 23 6.21 -8.10 -3.58
CA GLU A 23 7.08 -8.91 -2.77
C GLU A 23 7.71 -8.05 -1.69
N ALA A 24 7.59 -8.47 -0.43
CA ALA A 24 8.17 -7.76 0.70
C ALA A 24 8.24 -8.69 1.91
N GLU A 25 9.20 -8.46 2.77
CA GLU A 25 9.34 -9.22 4.03
C GLU A 25 8.69 -8.50 5.21
N ILE A 26 8.65 -7.18 5.14
CA ILE A 26 8.01 -6.35 6.16
C ILE A 26 7.19 -5.26 5.49
N VAL A 27 6.25 -4.69 6.22
CA VAL A 27 5.37 -3.63 5.69
C VAL A 27 6.17 -2.47 5.11
N LYS A 28 7.24 -2.06 5.77
CA LYS A 28 8.08 -0.94 5.31
C LYS A 28 8.59 -1.13 3.88
N ALA A 29 8.91 -2.36 3.51
CA ALA A 29 9.41 -2.65 2.17
C ALA A 29 8.33 -2.57 1.09
N LEU A 30 7.07 -2.48 1.49
CA LEU A 30 5.96 -2.34 0.55
C LEU A 30 5.87 -0.95 -0.08
N TYR A 31 6.30 0.09 0.63
CA TYR A 31 6.16 1.45 0.11
C TYR A 31 6.82 1.63 -1.25
N PRO A 32 8.10 1.33 -1.43
CA PRO A 32 8.71 1.45 -2.76
C PRO A 32 8.15 0.46 -3.76
N ALA A 33 7.80 -0.76 -3.32
CA ALA A 33 7.24 -1.77 -4.21
C ALA A 33 5.88 -1.34 -4.76
N VAL A 34 5.01 -0.80 -3.90
CA VAL A 34 3.71 -0.29 -4.30
C VAL A 34 3.86 0.91 -5.22
N MET A 35 4.81 1.79 -4.93
CA MET A 35 5.07 2.94 -5.81
C MET A 35 5.48 2.51 -7.21
N ARG A 36 6.32 1.50 -7.34
CA ARG A 36 6.70 0.99 -8.66
C ARG A 36 5.49 0.51 -9.44
N GLU A 37 4.61 -0.24 -8.78
CA GLU A 37 3.40 -0.75 -9.44
C GLU A 37 2.45 0.36 -9.84
N ILE A 38 2.29 1.36 -8.99
CA ILE A 38 1.44 2.51 -9.30
C ILE A 38 1.99 3.27 -10.49
N ARG A 39 3.29 3.53 -10.54
CA ARG A 39 3.90 4.25 -11.64
C ARG A 39 3.88 3.46 -12.95
N ALA A 40 3.95 2.13 -12.85
CA ALA A 40 3.83 1.28 -14.02
C ALA A 40 2.41 1.34 -14.60
N ALA A 41 1.40 1.36 -13.71
CA ALA A 41 0.00 1.42 -14.14
C ALA A 41 -0.42 2.82 -14.58
N LYS A 42 0.09 3.84 -13.90
CA LYS A 42 -0.26 5.24 -14.18
C LYS A 42 0.95 6.13 -13.91
N PRO A 43 1.81 6.34 -14.94
CA PRO A 43 3.05 7.11 -14.78
C PRO A 43 2.86 8.54 -14.26
N ASP A 44 1.72 9.14 -14.52
CA ASP A 44 1.41 10.50 -14.10
C ASP A 44 0.58 10.59 -12.81
N SER A 45 0.50 9.48 -12.05
CA SER A 45 -0.21 9.47 -10.78
C SER A 45 0.40 10.50 -9.82
N ALA A 46 -0.48 11.22 -9.12
CA ALA A 46 -0.07 12.21 -8.13
C ALA A 46 0.38 11.58 -6.80
N ILE A 47 0.22 10.27 -6.63
CA ILE A 47 0.59 9.59 -5.38
C ILE A 47 2.09 9.59 -5.21
N THR A 48 2.54 9.93 -4.00
CA THR A 48 3.95 9.89 -3.63
C THR A 48 4.19 8.81 -2.57
N GLU A 49 5.45 8.41 -2.40
CA GLU A 49 5.79 7.46 -1.35
C GLU A 49 5.46 8.03 0.03
N GLN A 50 5.61 9.35 0.20
CA GLN A 50 5.25 10.04 1.43
C GLN A 50 3.75 9.83 1.74
N ALA A 51 2.91 9.93 0.74
CA ALA A 51 1.48 9.70 0.92
C ALA A 51 1.20 8.27 1.37
N LEU A 52 1.92 7.30 0.81
CA LEU A 52 1.78 5.91 1.22
C LEU A 52 2.22 5.71 2.67
N ARG A 53 3.32 6.34 3.08
CA ARG A 53 3.82 6.24 4.45
C ARG A 53 2.86 6.84 5.47
N SER A 54 2.02 7.76 5.04
CA SER A 54 1.01 8.39 5.90
C SER A 54 -0.25 7.55 6.04
N CYS A 55 -0.38 6.48 5.28
CA CYS A 55 -1.57 5.64 5.31
C CYS A 55 -1.63 4.80 6.57
N LEU A 56 -2.87 4.46 6.95
CA LEU A 56 -3.11 3.41 7.92
C LEU A 56 -2.96 2.08 7.19
N VAL A 57 -2.25 1.14 7.80
CA VAL A 57 -2.00 -0.16 7.20
C VAL A 57 -2.55 -1.26 8.09
N ALA A 58 -3.20 -2.22 7.48
CA ALA A 58 -3.66 -3.43 8.17
C ALA A 58 -3.18 -4.65 7.39
N VAL A 59 -2.81 -5.70 8.10
CA VAL A 59 -2.43 -6.98 7.51
C VAL A 59 -3.47 -8.00 7.94
N ASN A 60 -4.16 -8.58 6.97
CA ASN A 60 -5.25 -9.53 7.23
C ASN A 60 -6.29 -8.97 8.21
N GLY A 61 -6.55 -7.67 8.10
CA GLY A 61 -7.53 -7.00 8.95
C GLY A 61 -7.03 -6.54 10.31
N VAL A 62 -5.75 -6.74 10.61
CA VAL A 62 -5.15 -6.34 11.89
C VAL A 62 -4.26 -5.13 11.66
N PRO A 63 -4.42 -4.03 12.41
CA PRO A 63 -3.55 -2.87 12.29
C PRO A 63 -2.08 -3.27 12.40
N ALA A 64 -1.25 -2.71 11.54
CA ALA A 64 0.15 -3.07 11.44
C ALA A 64 1.03 -1.85 11.32
N GLY A 65 2.24 -1.96 11.87
CA GLY A 65 3.25 -0.92 11.73
C GLY A 65 4.27 -1.26 10.66
N PRO A 66 5.21 -0.34 10.38
CA PRO A 66 6.19 -0.54 9.31
C PRO A 66 7.12 -1.75 9.52
N ARG A 67 7.30 -2.19 10.75
CA ARG A 67 8.17 -3.33 11.06
C ARG A 67 7.44 -4.66 11.12
N THR A 68 6.14 -4.67 10.87
CA THR A 68 5.36 -5.89 10.87
C THR A 68 5.86 -6.85 9.80
N LYS A 69 6.16 -8.08 10.18
CA LYS A 69 6.61 -9.12 9.25
C LYS A 69 5.44 -9.65 8.45
N LEU A 70 5.72 -9.93 7.18
CA LEU A 70 4.72 -10.45 6.24
C LEU A 70 4.98 -11.92 5.96
N ARG A 71 3.94 -12.63 5.58
CA ARG A 71 3.99 -14.02 5.15
C ARG A 71 3.38 -14.14 3.76
N ASP A 72 3.75 -15.19 3.04
CA ASP A 72 3.16 -15.45 1.74
C ASP A 72 1.64 -15.53 1.86
N GLY A 73 0.97 -14.84 0.94
CA GLY A 73 -0.49 -14.85 0.90
C GLY A 73 -1.17 -13.81 1.78
N ASP A 74 -0.41 -13.05 2.57
CA ASP A 74 -1.01 -11.98 3.37
C ASP A 74 -1.70 -10.96 2.47
N VAL A 75 -2.77 -10.38 2.99
CA VAL A 75 -3.50 -9.28 2.34
C VAL A 75 -3.26 -8.02 3.14
N VAL A 76 -2.67 -7.04 2.50
CA VAL A 76 -2.32 -5.76 3.13
C VAL A 76 -3.24 -4.68 2.63
N TYR A 77 -3.85 -3.94 3.54
CA TYR A 77 -4.79 -2.87 3.24
C TYR A 77 -4.14 -1.53 3.53
N PHE A 78 -4.18 -0.64 2.54
CA PHE A 78 -3.72 0.74 2.69
C PHE A 78 -4.92 1.66 2.70
N PHE A 79 -5.15 2.33 3.83
CA PHE A 79 -6.23 3.30 3.96
C PHE A 79 -5.62 4.69 4.07
N PRO A 80 -6.01 5.64 3.23
CA PRO A 80 -5.49 7.00 3.36
C PRO A 80 -5.91 7.59 4.70
N ALA A 81 -4.97 8.28 5.36
CA ALA A 81 -5.28 8.98 6.58
C ALA A 81 -6.19 10.16 6.24
N VAL A 82 -7.25 10.37 7.03
CA VAL A 82 -8.16 11.46 6.79
C VAL A 82 -7.55 12.73 7.37
N ALA A 83 -7.14 13.64 6.49
CA ALA A 83 -6.53 14.89 6.91
C ALA A 83 -7.56 15.76 7.64
N GLY A 84 -7.16 16.33 8.76
CA GLY A 84 -7.99 17.22 9.56
C GLY A 84 -9.14 16.50 10.24
N GLY A 85 -9.05 15.20 10.22
CA GLY A 85 -10.05 14.28 10.70
C GLY A 85 -10.44 14.42 12.09
#